data_ad5dbc039ad21edfeb9641fadeade699
#
_entry.id   ad5dbc039ad21edfeb9641fadeade699
#
_cell.length_a   1.000
_cell.length_b   1.000
_cell.length_c   1.000
_cell.angle_alpha   90.00
_cell.angle_beta   90.00
_cell.angle_gamma   90.00
#
_symmetry.space_group_name_H-M   'P 1'
#
loop_
_entity.id
_entity.type
_entity.pdbx_description
1 polymer ?
#
loop_
_entity_poly.entity_id
_entity_poly.type
_entity_poly.pdbx_seq_one_letter_code
_entity_poly.pdbx_strand_id
1 'polypeptide(L)' 'MFNNITFILNKPQLSENIGACARAMKNFNFSKLVLINPKPSFPNDKIIATSVGAKEIIKKAKNYANIKPVL' A
#
# COMPACT_ATOMS: atom_id res chain seq x y z
N MET A 1 10.43 15.85 3.61
CA MET A 1 9.43 16.86 3.26
C MET A 1 8.01 16.30 3.18
N PHE A 2 7.83 15.09 2.64
CA PHE A 2 6.51 14.50 2.48
C PHE A 2 6.22 13.38 3.49
N ASN A 3 6.83 13.47 4.68
CA ASN A 3 6.74 12.40 5.66
C ASN A 3 5.37 12.31 6.33
N ASN A 4 4.58 13.38 6.26
CA ASN A 4 3.26 13.42 6.88
C ASN A 4 2.13 13.10 5.92
N ILE A 5 2.44 12.69 4.68
CA ILE A 5 1.44 12.31 3.70
C ILE A 5 1.23 10.81 3.76
N THR A 6 -0.01 10.38 3.93
CA THR A 6 -0.37 8.97 3.95
C THR A 6 -1.27 8.67 2.75
N PHE A 7 -0.91 7.63 2.00
CA PHE A 7 -1.73 7.15 0.89
C PHE A 7 -2.65 6.07 1.42
N ILE A 8 -3.94 6.18 1.12
CA ILE A 8 -4.94 5.23 1.57
C ILE A 8 -5.60 4.60 0.34
N LEU A 9 -5.50 3.27 0.24
CA LEU A 9 -6.22 2.51 -0.78
C LEU A 9 -7.44 1.87 -0.11
N ASN A 10 -8.62 2.33 -0.49
CA ASN A 10 -9.86 1.84 0.07
C ASN A 10 -10.43 0.73 -0.81
N LYS A 11 -10.52 -0.47 -0.26
CA LYS A 11 -11.06 -1.66 -0.93
C LYS A 11 -10.37 -1.96 -2.27
N PRO A 12 -9.03 -1.99 -2.31
CA PRO A 12 -8.35 -2.34 -3.55
C PRO A 12 -8.71 -3.77 -3.98
N GLN A 13 -8.94 -3.96 -5.27
CA GLN A 13 -9.44 -5.22 -5.80
C GLN A 13 -8.33 -6.14 -6.32
N LEU A 14 -7.25 -5.58 -6.84
CA LEU A 14 -6.20 -6.34 -7.50
C LEU A 14 -4.87 -6.15 -6.81
N SER A 15 -4.13 -7.26 -6.64
CA SER A 15 -2.79 -7.23 -6.06
C SER A 15 -1.85 -6.33 -6.86
N GLU A 16 -1.94 -6.37 -8.19
CA GLU A 16 -1.10 -5.57 -9.07
C GLU A 16 -1.26 -4.07 -8.81
N ASN A 17 -2.47 -3.64 -8.50
CA ASN A 17 -2.73 -2.22 -8.24
C ASN A 17 -2.07 -1.77 -6.93
N ILE A 18 -2.04 -2.65 -5.93
CA ILE A 18 -1.36 -2.35 -4.68
C ILE A 18 0.15 -2.22 -4.92
N GLY A 19 0.73 -3.17 -5.64
CA GLY A 19 2.16 -3.13 -5.97
C GLY A 19 2.52 -1.91 -6.81
N ALA A 20 1.70 -1.59 -7.81
CA ALA A 20 1.94 -0.43 -8.67
C ALA A 20 1.85 0.88 -7.88
N CYS A 21 0.93 0.96 -6.93
CA CYS A 21 0.83 2.14 -6.06
C CYS A 21 2.11 2.32 -5.23
N ALA A 22 2.63 1.23 -4.66
CA ALA A 22 3.85 1.30 -3.87
C ALA A 22 5.04 1.77 -4.73
N ARG A 23 5.12 1.29 -5.98
CA ARG A 23 6.17 1.72 -6.91
C ARG A 23 6.07 3.20 -7.22
N ALA A 24 4.86 3.69 -7.50
CA ALA A 24 4.66 5.11 -7.76
C ALA A 24 5.03 5.95 -6.54
N MET A 25 4.64 5.52 -5.35
CA MET A 25 4.98 6.21 -4.10
C MET A 25 6.50 6.30 -3.94
N LYS A 26 7.22 5.22 -4.22
CA LYS A 26 8.67 5.21 -4.12
C LYS A 26 9.29 6.26 -5.03
N ASN A 27 8.80 6.38 -6.26
CA ASN A 27 9.32 7.35 -7.22
C ASN A 27 9.15 8.80 -6.75
N PHE A 28 8.16 9.07 -5.93
CA PHE A 28 7.89 10.41 -5.41
C PHE A 28 8.29 10.57 -3.94
N ASN A 29 9.04 9.61 -3.40
CA ASN A 29 9.53 9.64 -2.01
C ASN A 29 8.42 9.62 -0.96
N PHE A 30 7.28 9.06 -1.28
CA PHE A 30 6.25 8.77 -0.28
C PHE A 30 6.48 7.38 0.29
N SER A 31 6.16 7.19 1.57
CA SER A 31 6.45 5.91 2.22
C SER A 31 5.30 5.37 3.09
N LYS A 32 4.28 6.18 3.35
CA LYS A 32 3.19 5.75 4.23
C LYS A 32 2.01 5.27 3.42
N LEU A 33 1.76 3.96 3.46
CA LEU A 33 0.66 3.31 2.75
C LEU A 33 -0.25 2.63 3.75
N VAL A 34 -1.56 2.82 3.60
CA VAL A 34 -2.59 2.18 4.41
C VAL A 34 -3.58 1.52 3.47
N LEU A 35 -3.94 0.27 3.77
CA LEU A 35 -4.93 -0.48 3.02
C LEU A 35 -6.16 -0.67 3.88
N ILE A 36 -7.33 -0.40 3.30
CA ILE A 36 -8.61 -0.58 3.98
C ILE A 36 -9.37 -1.69 3.27
N ASN A 37 -9.65 -2.76 4.00
CA ASN A 37 -10.43 -3.89 3.51
C ASN A 37 -10.03 -4.33 2.09
N PRO A 38 -8.75 -4.67 1.86
CA PRO A 38 -8.31 -5.11 0.54
C PRO A 38 -8.94 -6.46 0.21
N LYS A 39 -9.33 -6.66 -1.06
CA LYS A 39 -9.85 -7.94 -1.50
C LYS A 39 -8.77 -9.02 -1.51
N PRO A 40 -7.56 -8.75 -2.04
CA PRO A 40 -6.48 -9.74 -1.94
C PRO A 40 -5.99 -9.90 -0.52
N SER A 41 -5.47 -11.08 -0.19
CA SER A 41 -4.73 -11.27 1.06
C SER A 41 -3.54 -10.32 1.08
N PHE A 42 -3.28 -9.72 2.20
CA PHE A 42 -2.18 -8.77 2.29
C PHE A 42 -1.27 -9.10 3.47
N PRO A 43 0.04 -9.21 3.24
CA PRO A 43 0.69 -9.20 1.93
C PRO A 43 0.57 -10.54 1.21
N ASN A 44 0.85 -10.55 -0.09
CA ASN A 44 0.93 -11.80 -0.85
C ASN A 44 2.05 -11.72 -1.88
N ASP A 45 2.39 -12.86 -2.49
CA ASP A 45 3.52 -12.93 -3.41
C ASP A 45 3.34 -12.04 -4.63
N LYS A 46 2.12 -11.89 -5.11
CA LYS A 46 1.85 -11.09 -6.29
C LYS A 46 2.05 -9.60 -6.01
N ILE A 47 1.62 -9.16 -4.83
CA ILE A 47 1.86 -7.78 -4.40
C ILE A 47 3.35 -7.52 -4.31
N ILE A 48 4.10 -8.43 -3.70
CA ILE A 48 5.53 -8.29 -3.56
C ILE A 48 6.22 -8.27 -4.93
N ALA A 49 5.81 -9.16 -5.83
CA ALA A 49 6.39 -9.25 -7.17
C ALA A 49 6.15 -7.97 -7.98
N THR A 50 4.97 -7.35 -7.84
CA THR A 50 4.63 -6.14 -8.60
C THR A 50 5.13 -4.85 -7.95
N SER A 51 5.69 -4.93 -6.75
CA SER A 51 6.20 -3.76 -6.03
C SER A 51 7.72 -3.63 -6.16
N VAL A 52 8.26 -3.97 -7.32
CA VAL A 52 9.71 -3.98 -7.56
C VAL A 52 10.33 -2.65 -7.13
N GLY A 53 11.37 -2.73 -6.28
CA GLY A 53 12.03 -1.54 -5.76
C GLY A 53 11.29 -0.82 -4.66
N ALA A 54 10.06 -1.25 -4.33
CA ALA A 54 9.25 -0.61 -3.30
C ALA A 54 8.76 -1.60 -2.25
N LYS A 55 9.47 -2.69 -2.05
CA LYS A 55 9.07 -3.73 -1.09
C LYS A 55 8.99 -3.21 0.34
N GLU A 56 9.82 -2.22 0.69
CA GLU A 56 9.79 -1.65 2.02
C GLU A 56 8.47 -0.95 2.33
N ILE A 57 7.88 -0.30 1.32
CA ILE A 57 6.59 0.35 1.47
C ILE A 57 5.53 -0.69 1.80
N ILE A 58 5.57 -1.83 1.10
CA ILE A 58 4.65 -2.94 1.37
C ILE A 58 4.85 -3.50 2.79
N LYS A 59 6.10 -3.69 3.20
CA LYS A 59 6.40 -4.24 4.53
C LYS A 59 5.90 -3.35 5.66
N LYS A 60 5.94 -2.04 5.47
CA LYS A 60 5.53 -1.07 6.48
C LYS A 60 4.07 -0.67 6.37
N ALA A 61 3.38 -1.10 5.32
CA ALA A 61 1.99 -0.73 5.11
C ALA A 61 1.11 -1.31 6.22
N LYS A 62 0.09 -0.54 6.59
CA LYS A 62 -0.89 -0.97 7.58
C LYS A 62 -2.16 -1.42 6.87
N ASN A 63 -2.80 -2.44 7.44
CA ASN A 63 -3.98 -3.07 6.85
C ASN A 63 -5.10 -3.03 7.89
N TYR A 64 -6.20 -2.36 7.56
CA TYR A 64 -7.35 -2.25 8.43
C TYR A 64 -8.60 -2.83 7.78
N ALA A 65 -9.51 -3.36 8.61
CA ALA A 65 -10.76 -3.91 8.11
C ALA A 65 -11.75 -2.82 7.68
N ASN A 66 -11.64 -1.63 8.26
CA ASN A 66 -12.50 -0.51 7.91
C ASN A 66 -11.76 0.80 8.14
N ILE A 67 -12.33 1.90 7.63
CA ILE A 67 -11.62 3.18 7.62
C ILE A 67 -11.64 3.92 8.96
N LYS A 68 -12.53 3.54 9.87
CA LYS A 68 -12.65 4.24 11.16
C LYS A 68 -11.33 4.38 11.92
N PRO A 69 -10.51 3.33 12.05
CA PRO A 69 -9.24 3.47 12.78
C PRO A 69 -8.25 4.42 12.12
N VAL A 70 -8.45 4.76 10.85
CA VAL A 70 -7.54 5.61 10.09
C VAL A 70 -7.93 7.07 10.23
N LEU A 71 -9.21 7.33 10.35
CA LEU A 71 -9.73 8.68 10.52
C LEU A 71 -9.64 9.11 11.97
#